data_c986db1468167285f27bae4498ac1581
#
_entry.id   c986db1468167285f27bae4498ac1581
#
_cell.length_a   1.000
_cell.length_b   1.000
_cell.length_c   1.000
_cell.angle_alpha   90.00
_cell.angle_beta   90.00
_cell.angle_gamma   90.00
#
_symmetry.space_group_name_H-M   'P 1'
#
loop_
_entity.id
_entity.type
_entity.pdbx_description
1 polymer ?
#
loop_
_entity_poly.entity_id
_entity_poly.type
_entity_poly.pdbx_seq_one_letter_code
_entity_poly.pdbx_strand_id
1 'polypeptide(L)'
;MVTTVRSLGLNGIAGYEVTAECFLSGGLPAFDIVGLPDAAVREARERVRAAVKNCGAKFPVSRITVNLAPAGTKKAGTVYDLPIFVGLLAADGDLPAPPKDAAFIGELSLTGALRGVSGVLPMALAAREAGIRTLYVPADNAAEATLAEGLTVYGVPDVGALVAHLKNETPLSPAPVWVPEPEETGLPDLQDVMGQEHVKRALEIAAAGGHNLLLIGSPGAGKSMLAKRLPSILPELSRPEALETSGIWSVVGLTDPRHPLLTQRPFRSPHHTTSAAALAGGGPLMRPGEISLAHNGVLFLDELPEFHRDVLEALRQPLEDGIVTVARAGGTLRLPAQFQLVCAMNPCKCGWRGHPSGKCTCSDKEVEKYVQKISGPLLDRIDLHVNVPSVEYEAMRRKSKPESSAQVKERVDAARAIQSRRFEGTGIPCNAQMTPPMVGRFCELDSRCDALMKSAFERMGLTARSHDRVLRVARTIADLDGAEHIGAEHLSEAIQYRNTDILKG
;
A
#
# COMPACT_ATOMS: atom_id res chain seq x y z
N MET A 1 -21.78 21.93 -33.45
CA MET A 1 -20.53 22.47 -32.94
C MET A 1 -19.81 21.36 -32.14
N VAL A 2 -18.49 21.27 -32.15
CA VAL A 2 -17.75 20.30 -31.32
C VAL A 2 -17.13 21.06 -30.17
N THR A 3 -17.35 20.59 -28.93
CA THR A 3 -16.72 21.13 -27.74
C THR A 3 -15.86 20.05 -27.10
N THR A 4 -14.65 20.43 -26.69
CA THR A 4 -13.67 19.51 -26.09
C THR A 4 -13.46 19.89 -24.63
N VAL A 5 -13.57 18.92 -23.73
CA VAL A 5 -13.36 19.06 -22.28
C VAL A 5 -12.31 18.05 -21.84
N ARG A 6 -11.28 18.50 -21.12
CA ARG A 6 -10.27 17.62 -20.54
C ARG A 6 -10.81 16.96 -19.27
N SER A 7 -10.46 15.73 -19.07
CA SER A 7 -10.79 14.91 -17.91
C SER A 7 -9.67 13.94 -17.62
N LEU A 8 -9.82 13.13 -16.60
CA LEU A 8 -8.86 12.11 -16.20
C LEU A 8 -9.58 10.76 -16.02
N GLY A 9 -8.82 9.70 -16.17
CA GLY A 9 -9.28 8.34 -15.91
C GLY A 9 -8.19 7.52 -15.21
N LEU A 10 -8.51 6.29 -14.83
CA LEU A 10 -7.60 5.35 -14.21
C LEU A 10 -7.33 4.15 -15.11
N ASN A 11 -6.06 3.76 -15.19
CA ASN A 11 -5.64 2.47 -15.72
C ASN A 11 -4.82 1.74 -14.63
N GLY A 12 -5.46 0.82 -13.94
CA GLY A 12 -4.92 0.25 -12.71
C GLY A 12 -4.80 1.31 -11.60
N ILE A 13 -3.59 1.64 -11.20
CA ILE A 13 -3.31 2.68 -10.20
C ILE A 13 -2.80 3.99 -10.82
N ALA A 14 -2.58 4.02 -12.12
CA ALA A 14 -2.08 5.19 -12.82
C ALA A 14 -3.23 6.03 -13.39
N GLY A 15 -3.16 7.34 -13.13
CA GLY A 15 -4.03 8.31 -13.82
C GLY A 15 -3.60 8.50 -15.26
N TYR A 16 -4.53 8.84 -16.14
CA TYR A 16 -4.23 9.25 -17.51
C TYR A 16 -5.25 10.28 -18.00
N GLU A 17 -4.84 11.11 -18.96
CA GLU A 17 -5.72 12.12 -19.52
C GLU A 17 -6.78 11.49 -20.42
N VAL A 18 -8.01 12.00 -20.28
CA VAL A 18 -9.17 11.68 -21.13
C VAL A 18 -9.74 12.98 -21.69
N THR A 19 -10.09 12.96 -22.96
CA THR A 19 -10.76 14.09 -23.60
C THR A 19 -12.20 13.71 -23.93
N ALA A 20 -13.16 14.48 -23.42
CA ALA A 20 -14.57 14.34 -23.77
C ALA A 20 -14.91 15.33 -24.90
N GLU A 21 -15.20 14.80 -26.08
CA GLU A 21 -15.60 15.57 -27.27
C GLU A 21 -17.11 15.48 -27.44
N CYS A 22 -17.82 16.58 -27.20
CA CYS A 22 -19.28 16.65 -27.31
C CYS A 22 -19.67 17.27 -28.63
N PHE A 23 -20.48 16.56 -29.43
CA PHE A 23 -20.98 16.99 -30.72
C PHE A 23 -22.51 16.97 -30.77
N LEU A 24 -23.09 18.10 -31.11
CA LEU A 24 -24.52 18.25 -31.35
C LEU A 24 -24.79 18.35 -32.87
N SER A 25 -25.67 17.50 -33.37
CA SER A 25 -26.09 17.48 -34.77
C SER A 25 -27.61 17.44 -34.92
N GLY A 26 -28.12 17.92 -36.06
CA GLY A 26 -29.53 17.76 -36.38
C GLY A 26 -29.92 16.31 -36.59
N GLY A 27 -31.20 15.99 -36.41
CA GLY A 27 -31.77 14.65 -36.61
C GLY A 27 -32.64 14.19 -35.45
N LEU A 28 -33.01 12.92 -35.46
CA LEU A 28 -33.77 12.32 -34.36
C LEU A 28 -32.97 12.38 -33.04
N PRO A 29 -33.60 12.83 -31.94
CA PRO A 29 -32.94 12.91 -30.66
C PRO A 29 -32.34 11.56 -30.26
N ALA A 30 -31.05 11.55 -30.01
CA ALA A 30 -30.28 10.39 -29.50
C ALA A 30 -29.16 10.88 -28.60
N PHE A 31 -28.70 10.02 -27.69
CA PHE A 31 -27.52 10.32 -26.83
C PHE A 31 -26.60 9.12 -26.82
N ASP A 32 -25.54 9.19 -27.58
CA ASP A 32 -24.56 8.14 -27.78
C ASP A 32 -23.23 8.51 -27.11
N ILE A 33 -22.65 7.58 -26.34
CA ILE A 33 -21.29 7.71 -25.76
C ILE A 33 -20.42 6.64 -26.41
N VAL A 34 -19.32 7.06 -27.03
CA VAL A 34 -18.34 6.22 -27.73
C VAL A 34 -16.94 6.35 -27.11
N GLY A 35 -15.99 5.50 -27.48
CA GLY A 35 -14.64 5.50 -26.91
C GLY A 35 -14.43 4.40 -25.86
N LEU A 36 -15.00 3.21 -26.08
CA LEU A 36 -14.95 2.02 -25.19
C LEU A 36 -15.51 2.27 -23.78
N PRO A 37 -16.72 2.87 -23.63
CA PRO A 37 -17.35 3.08 -22.34
C PRO A 37 -17.79 1.75 -21.71
N ASP A 38 -17.61 1.59 -20.39
CA ASP A 38 -18.24 0.51 -19.63
C ASP A 38 -19.75 0.78 -19.39
N ALA A 39 -20.42 -0.07 -18.63
CA ALA A 39 -21.84 0.11 -18.32
C ALA A 39 -22.09 1.40 -17.53
N ALA A 40 -21.26 1.70 -16.53
CA ALA A 40 -21.42 2.88 -15.67
C ALA A 40 -21.27 4.19 -16.45
N VAL A 41 -20.31 4.23 -17.40
CA VAL A 41 -20.13 5.38 -18.32
C VAL A 41 -21.34 5.53 -19.27
N ARG A 42 -21.92 4.43 -19.75
CA ARG A 42 -23.13 4.51 -20.58
C ARG A 42 -24.36 5.03 -19.83
N GLU A 43 -24.47 4.70 -18.55
CA GLU A 43 -25.54 5.21 -17.67
C GLU A 43 -25.39 6.71 -17.35
N ALA A 44 -24.22 7.32 -17.57
CA ALA A 44 -24.02 8.77 -17.46
C ALA A 44 -25.08 9.59 -18.19
N ARG A 45 -25.63 9.07 -19.30
CA ARG A 45 -26.69 9.73 -20.06
C ARG A 45 -27.86 10.17 -19.19
N GLU A 46 -28.34 9.29 -18.33
CA GLU A 46 -29.51 9.58 -17.48
C GLU A 46 -29.15 10.55 -16.36
N ARG A 47 -27.95 10.40 -15.75
CA ARG A 47 -27.48 11.32 -14.70
C ARG A 47 -27.23 12.72 -15.26
N VAL A 48 -26.56 12.85 -16.40
CA VAL A 48 -26.32 14.13 -17.09
C VAL A 48 -27.65 14.79 -17.51
N ARG A 49 -28.59 14.01 -18.08
CA ARG A 49 -29.90 14.54 -18.44
C ARG A 49 -30.66 15.12 -17.26
N ALA A 50 -30.64 14.43 -16.11
CA ALA A 50 -31.29 14.91 -14.91
C ALA A 50 -30.59 16.17 -14.37
N ALA A 51 -29.25 16.18 -14.34
CA ALA A 51 -28.46 17.30 -13.85
C ALA A 51 -28.66 18.57 -14.69
N VAL A 52 -28.72 18.47 -16.04
CA VAL A 52 -29.01 19.59 -16.93
C VAL A 52 -30.37 20.21 -16.61
N LYS A 53 -31.39 19.40 -16.38
CA LYS A 53 -32.71 19.92 -15.99
C LYS A 53 -32.71 20.60 -14.61
N ASN A 54 -31.97 20.03 -13.68
CA ASN A 54 -31.93 20.54 -12.29
C ASN A 54 -31.11 21.83 -12.14
N CYS A 55 -30.16 22.12 -13.05
CA CYS A 55 -29.47 23.41 -13.09
C CYS A 55 -30.25 24.50 -13.83
N GLY A 56 -31.48 24.22 -14.25
CA GLY A 56 -32.34 25.20 -14.97
C GLY A 56 -32.07 25.33 -16.48
N ALA A 57 -31.13 24.55 -17.02
CA ALA A 57 -30.82 24.51 -18.45
C ALA A 57 -31.83 23.62 -19.22
N LYS A 58 -31.98 23.89 -20.51
CA LYS A 58 -32.78 23.04 -21.41
C LYS A 58 -31.92 21.92 -21.94
N PHE A 59 -32.39 20.67 -21.80
CA PHE A 59 -31.69 19.55 -22.44
C PHE A 59 -31.83 19.61 -23.95
N PRO A 60 -30.72 19.56 -24.74
CA PRO A 60 -30.79 19.73 -26.20
C PRO A 60 -31.65 18.66 -26.86
N VAL A 61 -32.60 19.13 -27.75
CA VAL A 61 -33.43 18.25 -28.59
C VAL A 61 -32.70 18.01 -29.91
N SER A 62 -31.59 17.31 -29.87
CA SER A 62 -30.70 17.04 -31.00
C SER A 62 -30.07 15.66 -30.88
N ARG A 63 -29.34 15.22 -31.89
CA ARG A 63 -28.50 14.02 -31.78
C ARG A 63 -27.19 14.41 -31.08
N ILE A 64 -27.00 13.88 -29.89
CA ILE A 64 -25.83 14.10 -29.05
C ILE A 64 -24.87 12.92 -29.24
N THR A 65 -23.61 13.20 -29.56
CA THR A 65 -22.55 12.19 -29.60
C THR A 65 -21.42 12.67 -28.72
N VAL A 66 -21.03 11.87 -27.72
CA VAL A 66 -19.87 12.12 -26.86
C VAL A 66 -18.81 11.06 -27.15
N ASN A 67 -17.63 11.51 -27.57
CA ASN A 67 -16.46 10.64 -27.75
C ASN A 67 -15.50 10.83 -26.59
N LEU A 68 -15.13 9.74 -25.92
CA LEU A 68 -14.11 9.73 -24.85
C LEU A 68 -12.78 9.23 -25.42
N ALA A 69 -11.88 10.13 -25.75
CA ALA A 69 -10.54 9.80 -26.27
C ALA A 69 -9.53 9.58 -25.12
N PRO A 70 -8.50 8.73 -25.29
CA PRO A 70 -8.16 7.94 -26.49
C PRO A 70 -9.02 6.68 -26.62
N ALA A 71 -9.37 6.31 -27.86
CA ALA A 71 -10.25 5.17 -28.12
C ALA A 71 -9.64 3.79 -27.75
N GLY A 72 -8.32 3.70 -27.64
CA GLY A 72 -7.61 2.45 -27.30
C GLY A 72 -7.69 2.03 -25.84
N THR A 73 -8.15 2.90 -24.93
CA THR A 73 -8.24 2.64 -23.50
C THR A 73 -9.70 2.55 -23.06
N LYS A 74 -10.03 1.49 -22.31
CA LYS A 74 -11.37 1.32 -21.75
C LYS A 74 -11.64 2.39 -20.69
N LYS A 75 -12.78 3.08 -20.79
CA LYS A 75 -13.25 4.05 -19.78
C LYS A 75 -14.20 3.34 -18.83
N ALA A 76 -13.90 3.44 -17.54
CA ALA A 76 -14.67 2.77 -16.49
C ALA A 76 -15.03 3.75 -15.38
N GLY A 77 -16.19 3.51 -14.77
CA GLY A 77 -16.68 4.28 -13.62
C GLY A 77 -17.45 5.53 -13.99
N THR A 78 -17.82 6.30 -12.96
CA THR A 78 -18.75 7.45 -13.06
C THR A 78 -18.03 8.80 -13.17
N VAL A 79 -16.70 8.79 -13.15
CA VAL A 79 -15.84 9.99 -13.13
C VAL A 79 -16.06 10.94 -14.33
N TYR A 80 -16.60 10.43 -15.42
CA TYR A 80 -16.82 11.18 -16.67
C TYR A 80 -18.15 11.92 -16.74
N ASP A 81 -19.04 11.79 -15.76
CA ASP A 81 -20.32 12.48 -15.76
C ASP A 81 -20.15 13.99 -15.85
N LEU A 82 -19.23 14.56 -15.04
CA LEU A 82 -19.00 16.00 -14.99
C LEU A 82 -18.43 16.57 -16.31
N PRO A 83 -17.37 16.01 -16.93
CA PRO A 83 -16.88 16.52 -18.21
C PRO A 83 -17.89 16.35 -19.34
N ILE A 84 -18.73 15.31 -19.35
CA ILE A 84 -19.82 15.16 -20.31
C ILE A 84 -20.87 16.25 -20.10
N PHE A 85 -21.24 16.57 -18.86
CA PHE A 85 -22.17 17.64 -18.52
C PHE A 85 -21.64 19.00 -18.99
N VAL A 86 -20.42 19.36 -18.66
CA VAL A 86 -19.79 20.62 -19.06
C VAL A 86 -19.68 20.72 -20.57
N GLY A 87 -19.24 19.63 -21.23
CA GLY A 87 -19.10 19.59 -22.69
C GLY A 87 -20.42 19.73 -23.42
N LEU A 88 -21.51 19.15 -22.90
CA LEU A 88 -22.85 19.25 -23.46
C LEU A 88 -23.39 20.68 -23.40
N LEU A 89 -23.30 21.32 -22.22
CA LEU A 89 -23.78 22.71 -22.05
C LEU A 89 -22.96 23.71 -22.87
N ALA A 90 -21.64 23.50 -22.95
CA ALA A 90 -20.80 24.35 -23.80
C ALA A 90 -21.04 24.13 -25.29
N ALA A 91 -21.38 22.91 -25.75
CA ALA A 91 -21.73 22.62 -27.12
C ALA A 91 -23.12 23.23 -27.52
N ASP A 92 -24.04 23.33 -26.57
CA ASP A 92 -25.36 23.95 -26.76
C ASP A 92 -25.33 25.48 -26.65
N GLY A 93 -24.24 26.05 -26.12
CA GLY A 93 -24.07 27.50 -25.95
C GLY A 93 -24.54 28.03 -24.58
N ASP A 94 -24.98 27.18 -23.69
CA ASP A 94 -25.41 27.53 -22.33
C ASP A 94 -24.23 27.82 -21.38
N LEU A 95 -23.04 27.35 -21.72
CA LEU A 95 -21.77 27.65 -21.02
C LEU A 95 -20.70 28.21 -21.98
N PRO A 96 -19.80 29.05 -21.52
CA PRO A 96 -18.59 29.39 -22.28
C PRO A 96 -17.72 28.15 -22.52
N ALA A 97 -16.86 28.19 -23.53
CA ALA A 97 -15.89 27.13 -23.77
C ALA A 97 -15.00 26.96 -22.54
N PRO A 98 -14.84 25.74 -22.02
CA PRO A 98 -14.02 25.50 -20.84
C PRO A 98 -12.55 25.86 -21.11
N PRO A 99 -11.80 26.35 -20.08
CA PRO A 99 -10.39 26.68 -20.23
C PRO A 99 -9.58 25.44 -20.68
N LYS A 100 -8.63 25.66 -21.59
CA LYS A 100 -7.80 24.56 -22.15
C LYS A 100 -6.87 23.92 -21.15
N ASP A 101 -6.54 24.60 -20.07
CA ASP A 101 -5.71 24.14 -18.97
C ASP A 101 -6.52 23.67 -17.74
N ALA A 102 -7.83 23.51 -17.92
CA ALA A 102 -8.73 22.98 -16.91
C ALA A 102 -9.18 21.55 -17.23
N ALA A 103 -9.33 20.71 -16.19
CA ALA A 103 -9.95 19.40 -16.29
C ALA A 103 -11.07 19.24 -15.26
N PHE A 104 -12.01 18.35 -15.58
CA PHE A 104 -13.22 18.11 -14.82
C PHE A 104 -13.34 16.62 -14.53
N ILE A 105 -13.57 16.24 -13.27
CA ILE A 105 -13.85 14.87 -12.85
C ILE A 105 -14.95 14.87 -11.79
N GLY A 106 -15.85 13.89 -11.81
CA GLY A 106 -16.89 13.75 -10.78
C GLY A 106 -18.08 12.95 -11.25
N GLU A 107 -18.74 12.32 -10.29
CA GLU A 107 -20.02 11.63 -10.48
C GLU A 107 -21.18 12.60 -10.24
N LEU A 108 -22.20 12.54 -11.07
CA LEU A 108 -23.43 13.31 -10.89
C LEU A 108 -24.52 12.47 -10.23
N SER A 109 -25.14 13.02 -9.22
CA SER A 109 -26.42 12.52 -8.74
C SER A 109 -27.57 12.98 -9.64
N LEU A 110 -28.74 12.34 -9.55
CA LEU A 110 -29.94 12.79 -10.28
C LEU A 110 -30.42 14.19 -9.85
N THR A 111 -30.03 14.65 -8.65
CA THR A 111 -30.36 16.00 -8.16
C THR A 111 -29.38 17.07 -8.65
N GLY A 112 -28.29 16.68 -9.30
CA GLY A 112 -27.23 17.59 -9.75
C GLY A 112 -26.11 17.82 -8.74
N ALA A 113 -26.17 17.18 -7.54
CA ALA A 113 -25.05 17.21 -6.60
C ALA A 113 -23.88 16.37 -7.13
N LEU A 114 -22.64 16.80 -6.90
CA LEU A 114 -21.44 16.03 -7.19
C LEU A 114 -21.14 15.08 -6.04
N ARG A 115 -20.86 13.83 -6.38
CA ARG A 115 -20.46 12.77 -5.45
C ARG A 115 -18.99 12.49 -5.59
N GLY A 116 -18.34 12.19 -4.47
CA GLY A 116 -16.94 11.76 -4.42
C GLY A 116 -16.68 10.53 -5.30
N VAL A 117 -15.52 10.52 -5.94
CA VAL A 117 -15.04 9.42 -6.79
C VAL A 117 -13.74 8.87 -6.26
N SER A 118 -13.45 7.60 -6.54
CA SER A 118 -12.19 6.96 -6.14
C SER A 118 -11.06 7.29 -7.12
N GLY A 119 -9.82 7.33 -6.61
CA GLY A 119 -8.63 7.49 -7.44
C GLY A 119 -8.33 8.93 -7.85
N VAL A 120 -8.78 9.90 -7.08
CA VAL A 120 -8.56 11.33 -7.40
C VAL A 120 -7.08 11.71 -7.27
N LEU A 121 -6.35 11.19 -6.29
CA LEU A 121 -4.93 11.49 -6.15
C LEU A 121 -4.10 11.09 -7.38
N PRO A 122 -4.12 9.83 -7.88
CA PRO A 122 -3.38 9.50 -9.11
C PRO A 122 -3.90 10.26 -10.34
N MET A 123 -5.18 10.59 -10.42
CA MET A 123 -5.72 11.43 -11.49
C MET A 123 -5.18 12.86 -11.40
N ALA A 124 -5.10 13.46 -10.21
CA ALA A 124 -4.56 14.81 -10.00
C ALA A 124 -3.06 14.87 -10.31
N LEU A 125 -2.29 13.83 -9.94
CA LEU A 125 -0.87 13.73 -10.30
C LEU A 125 -0.69 13.68 -11.83
N ALA A 126 -1.49 12.86 -12.52
CA ALA A 126 -1.48 12.78 -13.98
C ALA A 126 -1.93 14.09 -14.64
N ALA A 127 -2.90 14.81 -14.06
CA ALA A 127 -3.32 16.14 -14.54
C ALA A 127 -2.14 17.13 -14.54
N ARG A 128 -1.38 17.18 -13.44
CA ARG A 128 -0.20 18.01 -13.32
C ARG A 128 0.85 17.67 -14.39
N GLU A 129 1.13 16.38 -14.59
CA GLU A 129 2.09 15.92 -15.61
C GLU A 129 1.64 16.26 -17.03
N ALA A 130 0.33 16.25 -17.29
CA ALA A 130 -0.27 16.63 -18.56
C ALA A 130 -0.36 18.16 -18.76
N GLY A 131 0.19 18.97 -17.86
CA GLY A 131 0.20 20.44 -17.95
C GLY A 131 -1.17 21.09 -17.67
N ILE A 132 -2.09 20.40 -17.01
CA ILE A 132 -3.34 20.95 -16.48
C ILE A 132 -2.96 21.84 -15.28
N ARG A 133 -3.59 23.01 -15.19
CA ARG A 133 -3.37 23.95 -14.07
C ARG A 133 -4.56 24.02 -13.14
N THR A 134 -5.76 23.76 -13.64
CA THR A 134 -6.99 23.86 -12.88
C THR A 134 -7.75 22.53 -12.89
N LEU A 135 -8.13 22.06 -11.71
CA LEU A 135 -8.85 20.80 -11.57
C LEU A 135 -10.16 21.01 -10.79
N TYR A 136 -11.29 20.69 -11.43
CA TYR A 136 -12.61 20.70 -10.81
C TYR A 136 -12.96 19.28 -10.37
N VAL A 137 -13.20 19.11 -9.07
CA VAL A 137 -13.47 17.81 -8.42
C VAL A 137 -14.69 17.92 -7.50
N PRO A 138 -15.34 16.84 -7.13
CA PRO A 138 -16.33 16.85 -6.05
C PRO A 138 -15.74 17.46 -4.78
N ALA A 139 -16.56 18.17 -3.99
CA ALA A 139 -16.13 18.81 -2.75
C ALA A 139 -15.42 17.83 -1.78
N ASP A 140 -15.93 16.58 -1.68
CA ASP A 140 -15.36 15.52 -0.85
C ASP A 140 -13.94 15.09 -1.28
N ASN A 141 -13.56 15.32 -2.54
CA ASN A 141 -12.24 14.96 -3.06
C ASN A 141 -11.27 16.16 -3.12
N ALA A 142 -11.72 17.36 -2.75
CA ALA A 142 -10.89 18.56 -2.92
C ALA A 142 -9.58 18.47 -2.14
N ALA A 143 -9.62 18.06 -0.87
CA ALA A 143 -8.43 17.89 -0.04
C ALA A 143 -7.43 16.90 -0.65
N GLU A 144 -7.92 15.75 -1.15
CA GLU A 144 -7.10 14.74 -1.83
C GLU A 144 -6.44 15.29 -3.09
N ALA A 145 -7.18 16.01 -3.92
CA ALA A 145 -6.67 16.57 -5.16
C ALA A 145 -5.56 17.62 -4.93
N THR A 146 -5.61 18.38 -3.80
CA THR A 146 -4.57 19.36 -3.45
C THR A 146 -3.22 18.76 -3.09
N LEU A 147 -3.15 17.46 -2.85
CA LEU A 147 -1.87 16.74 -2.63
C LEU A 147 -0.97 16.76 -3.87
N ALA A 148 -1.55 16.94 -5.07
CA ALA A 148 -0.82 17.16 -6.31
C ALA A 148 -0.43 18.64 -6.41
N GLU A 149 0.68 19.01 -5.79
CA GLU A 149 1.20 20.37 -5.72
C GLU A 149 1.30 21.03 -7.12
N GLY A 150 0.95 22.31 -7.20
CA GLY A 150 0.98 23.10 -8.45
C GLY A 150 -0.35 23.12 -9.21
N LEU A 151 -1.40 22.42 -8.74
CA LEU A 151 -2.76 22.52 -9.26
C LEU A 151 -3.58 23.54 -8.46
N THR A 152 -4.39 24.33 -9.16
CA THR A 152 -5.51 25.06 -8.55
C THR A 152 -6.72 24.13 -8.54
N VAL A 153 -7.16 23.72 -7.35
CA VAL A 153 -8.26 22.77 -7.18
C VAL A 153 -9.52 23.51 -6.76
N TYR A 154 -10.64 23.21 -7.43
CA TYR A 154 -11.95 23.68 -7.02
C TYR A 154 -12.82 22.49 -6.57
N GLY A 155 -13.22 22.50 -5.31
CA GLY A 155 -14.21 21.58 -4.75
C GLY A 155 -15.62 22.01 -5.17
N VAL A 156 -16.28 21.21 -5.97
CA VAL A 156 -17.59 21.53 -6.55
C VAL A 156 -18.69 20.74 -5.79
N PRO A 157 -19.63 21.41 -5.12
CA PRO A 157 -20.71 20.73 -4.41
C PRO A 157 -21.81 20.22 -5.35
N ASP A 158 -22.16 21.00 -6.37
CA ASP A 158 -23.22 20.70 -7.32
C ASP A 158 -23.01 21.41 -8.67
N VAL A 159 -23.79 21.01 -9.67
CA VAL A 159 -23.70 21.58 -11.02
C VAL A 159 -24.14 23.03 -11.09
N GLY A 160 -25.03 23.49 -10.22
CA GLY A 160 -25.48 24.89 -10.18
C GLY A 160 -24.35 25.83 -9.78
N ALA A 161 -23.62 25.48 -8.72
CA ALA A 161 -22.44 26.20 -8.28
C ALA A 161 -21.33 26.24 -9.35
N LEU A 162 -21.12 25.12 -10.06
CA LEU A 162 -20.15 25.07 -11.17
C LEU A 162 -20.58 25.96 -12.34
N VAL A 163 -21.85 25.91 -12.75
CA VAL A 163 -22.39 26.73 -13.84
C VAL A 163 -22.26 28.22 -13.50
N ALA A 164 -22.63 28.65 -12.30
CA ALA A 164 -22.49 30.02 -11.84
C ALA A 164 -21.03 30.48 -11.82
N HIS A 165 -20.09 29.60 -11.41
CA HIS A 165 -18.66 29.87 -11.44
C HIS A 165 -18.14 30.03 -12.88
N LEU A 166 -18.46 29.11 -13.78
CA LEU A 166 -17.99 29.15 -15.17
C LEU A 166 -18.58 30.33 -15.97
N LYS A 167 -19.77 30.81 -15.58
CA LYS A 167 -20.38 32.04 -16.11
C LYS A 167 -19.87 33.34 -15.47
N ASN A 168 -18.97 33.24 -14.49
CA ASN A 168 -18.49 34.35 -13.67
C ASN A 168 -19.59 35.09 -12.88
N GLU A 169 -20.69 34.42 -12.57
CA GLU A 169 -21.79 34.96 -11.77
C GLU A 169 -21.49 34.87 -10.26
N THR A 170 -21.04 33.70 -9.82
CA THR A 170 -20.62 33.44 -8.43
C THR A 170 -19.37 32.61 -8.43
N PRO A 171 -18.18 33.18 -8.22
CA PRO A 171 -16.93 32.45 -8.28
C PRO A 171 -16.78 31.49 -7.09
N LEU A 172 -16.36 30.25 -7.38
CA LEU A 172 -15.90 29.32 -6.36
C LEU A 172 -14.54 29.76 -5.85
N SER A 173 -14.27 29.51 -4.56
CA SER A 173 -12.92 29.69 -4.01
C SER A 173 -12.07 28.43 -4.24
N PRO A 174 -10.79 28.58 -4.59
CA PRO A 174 -9.88 27.46 -4.63
C PRO A 174 -9.83 26.73 -3.28
N ALA A 175 -9.75 25.40 -3.33
CA ALA A 175 -9.59 24.61 -2.12
C ALA A 175 -8.22 24.93 -1.47
N PRO A 176 -8.15 25.07 -0.14
CA PRO A 176 -6.89 25.25 0.55
C PRO A 176 -6.03 23.98 0.38
N VAL A 177 -4.72 24.17 0.25
CA VAL A 177 -3.79 23.03 0.22
C VAL A 177 -3.91 22.27 1.53
N TRP A 178 -4.16 20.97 1.44
CA TRP A 178 -4.25 20.13 2.62
C TRP A 178 -2.88 19.99 3.29
N VAL A 179 -2.84 20.17 4.60
CA VAL A 179 -1.66 20.03 5.45
C VAL A 179 -1.96 19.00 6.53
N PRO A 180 -1.03 18.06 6.81
CA PRO A 180 -1.24 17.10 7.88
C PRO A 180 -1.38 17.80 9.22
N GLU A 181 -2.45 17.49 9.93
CA GLU A 181 -2.60 17.90 11.33
C GLU A 181 -1.80 16.94 12.23
N PRO A 182 -1.23 17.43 13.34
CA PRO A 182 -0.59 16.56 14.31
C PRO A 182 -1.64 15.60 14.91
N GLU A 183 -1.69 14.38 14.47
CA GLU A 183 -2.52 13.35 15.08
C GLU A 183 -1.74 12.58 16.14
N GLU A 184 -2.39 12.29 17.27
CA GLU A 184 -1.91 11.20 18.13
C GLU A 184 -1.96 9.91 17.31
N THR A 185 -0.84 9.23 17.16
CA THR A 185 -0.71 8.09 16.23
C THR A 185 -1.67 6.95 16.53
N GLY A 186 -2.26 6.90 17.72
CA GLY A 186 -3.18 5.83 18.13
C GLY A 186 -2.58 4.43 18.07
N LEU A 187 -1.30 4.33 17.72
CA LEU A 187 -0.59 3.05 17.60
C LEU A 187 -0.31 2.47 18.98
N PRO A 188 -0.45 1.14 19.15
CA PRO A 188 -0.14 0.49 20.42
C PRO A 188 1.36 0.55 20.69
N ASP A 189 1.75 0.89 21.92
CA ASP A 189 3.13 1.07 22.36
C ASP A 189 3.78 -0.25 22.80
N LEU A 190 5.10 -0.41 22.56
CA LEU A 190 5.90 -1.55 23.05
C LEU A 190 6.00 -1.60 24.59
N GLN A 191 5.87 -0.46 25.27
CA GLN A 191 5.87 -0.41 26.73
C GLN A 191 4.73 -1.20 27.37
N ASP A 192 3.62 -1.43 26.63
CA ASP A 192 2.49 -2.23 27.13
C ASP A 192 2.80 -3.74 27.15
N VAL A 193 3.89 -4.16 26.52
CA VAL A 193 4.32 -5.56 26.47
C VAL A 193 5.30 -5.83 27.59
N MET A 194 4.86 -6.65 28.55
CA MET A 194 5.71 -7.05 29.66
C MET A 194 6.61 -8.23 29.30
N GLY A 195 7.89 -8.12 29.60
CA GLY A 195 8.89 -9.15 29.26
C GLY A 195 9.13 -9.29 27.75
N GLN A 196 9.58 -10.47 27.33
CA GLN A 196 9.85 -10.83 25.92
C GLN A 196 10.89 -9.92 25.22
N GLU A 197 11.92 -9.49 25.95
CA GLU A 197 12.93 -8.53 25.48
C GLU A 197 13.63 -9.00 24.20
N HIS A 198 13.89 -10.32 24.05
CA HIS A 198 14.48 -10.88 22.83
C HIS A 198 13.54 -10.78 21.61
N VAL A 199 12.21 -10.81 21.81
CA VAL A 199 11.24 -10.60 20.70
C VAL A 199 11.16 -9.12 20.34
N LYS A 200 11.20 -8.21 21.34
CA LYS A 200 11.27 -6.76 21.10
C LYS A 200 12.56 -6.41 20.35
N ARG A 201 13.71 -7.01 20.71
CA ARG A 201 14.97 -6.85 19.98
C ARG A 201 14.84 -7.32 18.52
N ALA A 202 14.20 -8.46 18.29
CA ALA A 202 13.94 -8.94 16.93
C ALA A 202 13.03 -7.99 16.13
N LEU A 203 12.01 -7.38 16.76
CA LEU A 203 11.17 -6.34 16.14
C LEU A 203 11.99 -5.10 15.79
N GLU A 204 12.87 -4.65 16.68
CA GLU A 204 13.78 -3.53 16.45
C GLU A 204 14.69 -3.79 15.24
N ILE A 205 15.34 -4.96 15.18
CA ILE A 205 16.18 -5.37 14.04
C ILE A 205 15.35 -5.44 12.76
N ALA A 206 14.14 -6.03 12.83
CA ALA A 206 13.24 -6.12 11.70
C ALA A 206 12.84 -4.73 11.18
N ALA A 207 12.53 -3.78 12.07
CA ALA A 207 12.18 -2.40 11.73
C ALA A 207 13.40 -1.66 11.14
N ALA A 208 14.56 -1.78 11.77
CA ALA A 208 15.77 -1.10 11.34
C ALA A 208 16.27 -1.58 9.96
N GLY A 209 16.19 -2.87 9.67
CA GLY A 209 16.68 -3.44 8.42
C GLY A 209 15.62 -3.66 7.33
N GLY A 210 14.33 -3.56 7.66
CA GLY A 210 13.24 -3.95 6.77
C GLY A 210 13.12 -5.47 6.59
N HIS A 211 13.56 -6.25 7.60
CA HIS A 211 13.62 -7.70 7.53
C HIS A 211 12.27 -8.37 7.75
N ASN A 212 11.99 -9.41 6.98
CA ASN A 212 10.81 -10.26 7.17
C ASN A 212 10.94 -11.11 8.43
N LEU A 213 9.84 -11.28 9.18
CA LEU A 213 9.83 -11.87 10.51
C LEU A 213 8.80 -13.00 10.63
N LEU A 214 9.19 -14.11 11.24
CA LEU A 214 8.31 -15.21 11.65
C LEU A 214 8.32 -15.36 13.17
N LEU A 215 7.16 -15.16 13.79
CA LEU A 215 6.92 -15.36 15.21
C LEU A 215 6.34 -16.77 15.45
N ILE A 216 7.04 -17.59 16.22
CA ILE A 216 6.61 -18.96 16.52
C ILE A 216 6.40 -19.07 18.03
N GLY A 217 5.24 -19.55 18.47
CA GLY A 217 4.96 -19.69 19.90
C GLY A 217 3.59 -20.29 20.19
N SER A 218 3.37 -20.71 21.43
CA SER A 218 2.10 -21.29 21.87
C SER A 218 0.92 -20.32 21.71
N PRO A 219 -0.32 -20.80 21.68
CA PRO A 219 -1.50 -19.95 21.74
C PRO A 219 -1.45 -19.06 22.99
N GLY A 220 -1.79 -17.78 22.83
CA GLY A 220 -1.75 -16.81 23.93
C GLY A 220 -0.36 -16.25 24.28
N ALA A 221 0.71 -16.62 23.56
CA ALA A 221 2.06 -16.06 23.79
C ALA A 221 2.22 -14.57 23.39
N GLY A 222 1.21 -13.92 22.80
CA GLY A 222 1.26 -12.52 22.46
C GLY A 222 1.80 -12.20 21.05
N LYS A 223 1.96 -13.19 20.16
CA LYS A 223 2.49 -13.01 18.79
C LYS A 223 1.82 -11.89 18.00
N SER A 224 0.50 -11.93 17.89
CA SER A 224 -0.29 -10.93 17.15
C SER A 224 -0.27 -9.56 17.83
N MET A 225 -0.18 -9.53 19.17
CA MET A 225 -0.03 -8.30 19.95
C MET A 225 1.32 -7.63 19.67
N LEU A 226 2.40 -8.39 19.60
CA LEU A 226 3.75 -7.91 19.25
C LEU A 226 3.82 -7.42 17.81
N ALA A 227 3.26 -8.19 16.86
CA ALA A 227 3.25 -7.81 15.44
C ALA A 227 2.52 -6.46 15.20
N LYS A 228 1.39 -6.21 15.90
CA LYS A 228 0.63 -4.96 15.80
C LYS A 228 1.37 -3.73 16.32
N ARG A 229 2.46 -3.92 17.08
CA ARG A 229 3.30 -2.82 17.60
C ARG A 229 4.47 -2.48 16.69
N LEU A 230 4.75 -3.30 15.67
CA LEU A 230 5.82 -3.02 14.72
C LEU A 230 5.65 -1.64 14.03
N PRO A 231 4.45 -1.21 13.59
CA PRO A 231 4.28 0.12 12.99
C PRO A 231 4.72 1.28 13.89
N SER A 232 4.64 1.16 15.22
CA SER A 232 5.01 2.24 16.15
C SER A 232 6.53 2.51 16.22
N ILE A 233 7.35 1.58 15.71
CA ILE A 233 8.81 1.70 15.67
C ILE A 233 9.37 1.79 14.26
N LEU A 234 8.52 1.74 13.22
CA LEU A 234 8.97 1.93 11.83
C LEU A 234 9.28 3.42 11.56
N PRO A 235 10.24 3.70 10.68
CA PRO A 235 10.47 5.05 10.18
C PRO A 235 9.22 5.63 9.53
N GLU A 236 9.05 6.93 9.60
CA GLU A 236 7.96 7.63 8.93
C GLU A 236 8.01 7.44 7.40
N LEU A 237 6.86 7.59 6.76
CA LEU A 237 6.80 7.63 5.30
C LEU A 237 7.45 8.93 4.80
N SER A 238 8.38 8.84 3.86
CA SER A 238 8.80 10.01 3.09
C SER A 238 7.64 10.55 2.24
N ARG A 239 7.68 11.82 1.84
CA ARG A 239 6.62 12.42 1.02
C ARG A 239 6.32 11.62 -0.26
N PRO A 240 7.32 11.13 -1.03
CA PRO A 240 7.06 10.27 -2.18
C PRO A 240 6.39 8.94 -1.80
N GLU A 241 6.86 8.24 -0.75
CA GLU A 241 6.24 7.00 -0.27
C GLU A 241 4.79 7.22 0.17
N ALA A 242 4.51 8.32 0.88
CA ALA A 242 3.18 8.69 1.33
C ALA A 242 2.22 8.92 0.15
N LEU A 243 2.65 9.64 -0.90
CA LEU A 243 1.85 9.88 -2.10
C LEU A 243 1.59 8.59 -2.88
N GLU A 244 2.60 7.75 -3.07
CA GLU A 244 2.45 6.46 -3.77
C GLU A 244 1.48 5.54 -3.03
N THR A 245 1.67 5.39 -1.71
CA THR A 245 0.82 4.55 -0.88
C THR A 245 -0.62 5.08 -0.83
N SER A 246 -0.81 6.38 -0.64
CA SER A 246 -2.13 7.02 -0.64
C SER A 246 -2.81 6.90 -2.01
N GLY A 247 -2.06 6.97 -3.10
CA GLY A 247 -2.57 6.75 -4.46
C GLY A 247 -3.17 5.34 -4.64
N ILE A 248 -2.53 4.31 -4.08
CA ILE A 248 -3.07 2.94 -4.10
C ILE A 248 -4.38 2.86 -3.31
N TRP A 249 -4.43 3.46 -2.11
CA TRP A 249 -5.62 3.49 -1.26
C TRP A 249 -6.76 4.28 -1.88
N SER A 250 -6.44 5.38 -2.55
CA SER A 250 -7.39 6.21 -3.30
C SER A 250 -8.13 5.42 -4.38
N VAL A 251 -7.40 4.62 -5.18
CA VAL A 251 -7.99 3.80 -6.27
C VAL A 251 -9.01 2.80 -5.77
N VAL A 252 -8.82 2.27 -4.57
CA VAL A 252 -9.78 1.32 -3.97
C VAL A 252 -10.87 2.00 -3.14
N GLY A 253 -10.81 3.34 -2.99
CA GLY A 253 -11.80 4.12 -2.25
C GLY A 253 -11.67 3.99 -0.72
N LEU A 254 -10.46 3.77 -0.21
CA LEU A 254 -10.15 3.66 1.22
C LEU A 254 -9.56 4.95 1.81
N THR A 255 -9.48 6.03 1.05
CA THR A 255 -8.99 7.33 1.52
C THR A 255 -10.05 8.01 2.40
N ASP A 256 -9.66 8.52 3.56
CA ASP A 256 -10.52 9.40 4.37
C ASP A 256 -10.47 10.81 3.74
N PRO A 257 -11.61 11.43 3.39
CA PRO A 257 -11.64 12.79 2.85
C PRO A 257 -10.98 13.85 3.74
N ARG A 258 -10.95 13.64 5.08
CA ARG A 258 -10.30 14.54 6.03
C ARG A 258 -8.80 14.32 6.15
N HIS A 259 -8.36 13.06 5.95
CA HIS A 259 -6.98 12.60 6.04
C HIS A 259 -6.57 11.88 4.74
N PRO A 260 -6.49 12.60 3.61
CA PRO A 260 -6.29 11.99 2.30
C PRO A 260 -4.86 11.46 2.07
N LEU A 261 -3.89 11.88 2.88
CA LEU A 261 -2.51 11.42 2.83
C LEU A 261 -2.24 10.48 4.00
N LEU A 262 -1.77 9.28 3.71
CA LEU A 262 -1.27 8.36 4.72
C LEU A 262 0.05 8.88 5.28
N THR A 263 0.08 9.20 6.56
CA THR A 263 1.28 9.63 7.30
C THR A 263 1.98 8.47 7.99
N GLN A 264 1.21 7.40 8.29
CA GLN A 264 1.70 6.19 8.94
C GLN A 264 1.83 5.04 7.94
N ARG A 265 2.82 4.17 8.16
CA ARG A 265 2.98 2.95 7.35
C ARG A 265 1.78 2.02 7.54
N PRO A 266 1.13 1.57 6.48
CA PRO A 266 -0.04 0.72 6.57
C PRO A 266 0.29 -0.62 7.23
N PHE A 267 -0.64 -1.12 8.05
CA PHE A 267 -0.61 -2.47 8.62
C PHE A 267 -1.81 -3.24 8.10
N ARG A 268 -1.56 -4.21 7.22
CA ARG A 268 -2.62 -5.06 6.65
C ARG A 268 -2.56 -6.45 7.26
N SER A 269 -3.70 -6.93 7.71
CA SER A 269 -3.82 -8.25 8.37
C SER A 269 -5.00 -9.02 7.78
N PRO A 270 -4.85 -9.59 6.57
CA PRO A 270 -5.90 -10.40 5.97
C PRO A 270 -6.14 -11.68 6.78
N HIS A 271 -7.39 -12.11 6.86
CA HIS A 271 -7.75 -13.37 7.50
C HIS A 271 -7.26 -14.57 6.66
N HIS A 272 -6.94 -15.69 7.28
CA HIS A 272 -6.42 -16.88 6.58
C HIS A 272 -7.37 -17.47 5.52
N THR A 273 -8.68 -17.14 5.57
CA THR A 273 -9.67 -17.51 4.55
C THR A 273 -9.65 -16.62 3.30
N THR A 274 -8.81 -15.59 3.27
CA THR A 274 -8.68 -14.67 2.13
C THR A 274 -8.26 -15.44 0.88
N SER A 275 -8.91 -15.17 -0.26
CA SER A 275 -8.55 -15.80 -1.54
C SER A 275 -7.26 -15.21 -2.13
N ALA A 276 -6.58 -15.97 -3.01
CA ALA A 276 -5.39 -15.48 -3.71
C ALA A 276 -5.68 -14.20 -4.53
N ALA A 277 -6.88 -14.08 -5.11
CA ALA A 277 -7.29 -12.89 -5.84
C ALA A 277 -7.52 -11.67 -4.94
N ALA A 278 -8.03 -11.85 -3.73
CA ALA A 278 -8.17 -10.77 -2.76
C ALA A 278 -6.80 -10.34 -2.20
N LEU A 279 -5.88 -11.30 -2.02
CA LEU A 279 -4.53 -11.01 -1.56
C LEU A 279 -3.69 -10.27 -2.61
N ALA A 280 -3.58 -10.83 -3.82
CA ALA A 280 -2.74 -10.28 -4.89
C ALA A 280 -3.42 -9.14 -5.66
N GLY A 281 -4.74 -9.05 -5.62
CA GLY A 281 -5.50 -8.12 -6.43
C GLY A 281 -5.98 -8.74 -7.74
N GLY A 282 -6.69 -7.96 -8.52
CA GLY A 282 -7.27 -8.37 -9.80
C GLY A 282 -8.79 -8.22 -9.83
N GLY A 283 -9.48 -9.29 -10.23
CA GLY A 283 -10.92 -9.24 -10.47
C GLY A 283 -11.27 -8.52 -11.79
N PRO A 284 -12.57 -8.28 -12.05
CA PRO A 284 -13.02 -7.64 -13.30
C PRO A 284 -12.54 -6.19 -13.48
N LEU A 285 -12.30 -5.49 -12.36
CA LEU A 285 -11.87 -4.08 -12.32
C LEU A 285 -10.38 -3.90 -12.13
N MET A 286 -9.58 -4.99 -12.12
CA MET A 286 -8.12 -4.94 -11.97
C MET A 286 -7.67 -4.11 -10.74
N ARG A 287 -8.33 -4.31 -9.58
CA ARG A 287 -8.06 -3.54 -8.35
C ARG A 287 -6.87 -4.08 -7.58
N PRO A 288 -6.12 -3.22 -6.86
CA PRO A 288 -5.11 -3.63 -5.88
C PRO A 288 -5.69 -4.57 -4.82
N GLY A 289 -4.90 -5.57 -4.41
CA GLY A 289 -5.22 -6.46 -3.29
C GLY A 289 -4.49 -6.06 -2.00
N GLU A 290 -4.62 -6.92 -0.96
CA GLU A 290 -4.01 -6.68 0.36
C GLU A 290 -2.49 -6.49 0.31
N ILE A 291 -1.80 -7.17 -0.61
CA ILE A 291 -0.36 -7.02 -0.83
C ILE A 291 -0.01 -5.59 -1.24
N SER A 292 -0.74 -5.04 -2.21
CA SER A 292 -0.51 -3.66 -2.66
C SER A 292 -1.01 -2.62 -1.65
N LEU A 293 -2.04 -2.93 -0.88
CA LEU A 293 -2.50 -2.09 0.24
C LEU A 293 -1.51 -2.05 1.41
N ALA A 294 -0.62 -3.06 1.51
CA ALA A 294 0.48 -3.09 2.46
C ALA A 294 1.75 -2.40 1.94
N HIS A 295 1.72 -1.82 0.74
CA HIS A 295 2.87 -1.16 0.14
C HIS A 295 3.46 -0.09 1.07
N ASN A 296 4.79 -0.05 1.18
CA ASN A 296 5.55 0.78 2.13
C ASN A 296 5.21 0.57 3.61
N GLY A 297 4.55 -0.56 3.94
CA GLY A 297 4.11 -0.90 5.29
C GLY A 297 4.34 -2.36 5.64
N VAL A 298 3.42 -2.93 6.40
CA VAL A 298 3.48 -4.28 6.95
C VAL A 298 2.32 -5.13 6.45
N LEU A 299 2.64 -6.31 5.92
CA LEU A 299 1.66 -7.38 5.69
C LEU A 299 1.82 -8.42 6.81
N PHE A 300 0.82 -8.53 7.67
CA PHE A 300 0.80 -9.48 8.77
C PHE A 300 -0.08 -10.69 8.45
N LEU A 301 0.50 -11.88 8.49
CA LEU A 301 -0.21 -13.15 8.29
C LEU A 301 -0.22 -13.93 9.60
N ASP A 302 -1.34 -13.89 10.30
CA ASP A 302 -1.54 -14.71 11.50
C ASP A 302 -1.95 -16.13 11.11
N GLU A 303 -1.59 -17.12 11.94
CA GLU A 303 -1.88 -18.53 11.66
C GLU A 303 -1.37 -18.99 10.28
N LEU A 304 -0.13 -18.64 9.94
CA LEU A 304 0.46 -18.84 8.60
C LEU A 304 0.19 -20.21 7.96
N PRO A 305 0.26 -21.37 8.67
CA PRO A 305 -0.02 -22.68 8.08
C PRO A 305 -1.51 -22.95 7.77
N GLU A 306 -2.41 -22.05 8.17
CA GLU A 306 -3.85 -22.19 7.90
C GLU A 306 -4.28 -21.48 6.59
N PHE A 307 -3.41 -20.65 6.02
CA PHE A 307 -3.64 -20.10 4.69
C PHE A 307 -3.61 -21.18 3.61
N HIS A 308 -4.47 -21.03 2.61
CA HIS A 308 -4.44 -21.91 1.45
C HIS A 308 -3.11 -21.79 0.70
N ARG A 309 -2.59 -22.89 0.17
CA ARG A 309 -1.26 -22.94 -0.47
C ARG A 309 -1.11 -21.91 -1.60
N ASP A 310 -2.15 -21.75 -2.43
CA ASP A 310 -2.09 -20.80 -3.57
C ASP A 310 -1.96 -19.34 -3.10
N VAL A 311 -2.50 -19.02 -1.92
CA VAL A 311 -2.38 -17.69 -1.29
C VAL A 311 -0.92 -17.44 -0.88
N LEU A 312 -0.28 -18.44 -0.25
CA LEU A 312 1.12 -18.35 0.16
C LEU A 312 2.08 -18.30 -1.04
N GLU A 313 1.79 -19.05 -2.11
CA GLU A 313 2.60 -19.01 -3.34
C GLU A 313 2.49 -17.65 -4.05
N ALA A 314 1.36 -16.96 -3.96
CA ALA A 314 1.18 -15.61 -4.53
C ALA A 314 2.11 -14.55 -3.91
N LEU A 315 2.64 -14.79 -2.70
CA LEU A 315 3.59 -13.89 -2.04
C LEU A 315 5.02 -13.95 -2.61
N ARG A 316 5.36 -15.01 -3.36
CA ARG A 316 6.75 -15.26 -3.78
C ARG A 316 7.30 -14.17 -4.69
N GLN A 317 6.54 -13.78 -5.71
CA GLN A 317 6.93 -12.71 -6.63
C GLN A 317 7.05 -11.35 -5.91
N PRO A 318 6.04 -10.89 -5.16
CA PRO A 318 6.13 -9.62 -4.45
C PRO A 318 7.32 -9.52 -3.49
N LEU A 319 7.66 -10.60 -2.79
CA LEU A 319 8.82 -10.65 -1.88
C LEU A 319 10.18 -10.63 -2.60
N GLU A 320 10.25 -10.96 -3.88
CA GLU A 320 11.48 -10.88 -4.69
C GLU A 320 11.56 -9.56 -5.47
N ASP A 321 10.47 -9.24 -6.17
CA ASP A 321 10.47 -8.16 -7.17
C ASP A 321 9.91 -6.84 -6.62
N GLY A 322 9.28 -6.84 -5.45
CA GLY A 322 8.57 -5.66 -4.90
C GLY A 322 7.35 -5.24 -5.71
N ILE A 323 6.84 -6.12 -6.58
CA ILE A 323 5.68 -5.88 -7.44
C ILE A 323 4.77 -7.11 -7.50
N VAL A 324 3.47 -6.88 -7.67
CA VAL A 324 2.49 -7.90 -8.07
C VAL A 324 2.17 -7.73 -9.54
N THR A 325 2.23 -8.81 -10.30
CA THR A 325 1.81 -8.83 -11.70
C THR A 325 0.50 -9.59 -11.84
N VAL A 326 -0.57 -8.89 -12.24
CA VAL A 326 -1.87 -9.49 -12.51
C VAL A 326 -2.11 -9.51 -14.01
N ALA A 327 -2.11 -10.70 -14.61
CA ALA A 327 -2.41 -10.91 -16.03
C ALA A 327 -3.86 -11.36 -16.23
N ARG A 328 -4.59 -10.74 -17.16
CA ARG A 328 -5.96 -11.06 -17.55
C ARG A 328 -6.13 -10.88 -19.05
N ALA A 329 -7.25 -11.36 -19.60
CA ALA A 329 -7.59 -11.18 -21.01
C ALA A 329 -7.60 -9.70 -21.46
N GLY A 330 -7.85 -8.75 -20.53
CA GLY A 330 -7.86 -7.31 -20.79
C GLY A 330 -6.51 -6.60 -20.66
N GLY A 331 -5.42 -7.32 -20.31
CA GLY A 331 -4.08 -6.74 -20.16
C GLY A 331 -3.32 -7.24 -18.94
N THR A 332 -2.11 -6.73 -18.76
CA THR A 332 -1.27 -6.99 -17.60
C THR A 332 -1.15 -5.73 -16.77
N LEU A 333 -1.45 -5.85 -15.48
CA LEU A 333 -1.29 -4.77 -14.50
C LEU A 333 -0.12 -5.09 -13.57
N ARG A 334 0.78 -4.13 -13.38
CA ARG A 334 1.84 -4.18 -12.38
C ARG A 334 1.48 -3.25 -11.23
N LEU A 335 1.48 -3.78 -10.02
CA LEU A 335 1.13 -3.04 -8.79
C LEU A 335 2.34 -3.03 -7.86
N PRO A 336 2.68 -1.89 -7.26
CA PRO A 336 3.74 -1.82 -6.24
C PRO A 336 3.38 -2.71 -5.05
N ALA A 337 4.39 -3.37 -4.50
CA ALA A 337 4.23 -4.35 -3.43
C ALA A 337 5.50 -4.45 -2.56
N GLN A 338 6.11 -3.31 -2.24
CA GLN A 338 7.22 -3.24 -1.30
C GLN A 338 6.65 -3.21 0.12
N PHE A 339 6.68 -4.33 0.81
CA PHE A 339 6.15 -4.45 2.17
C PHE A 339 7.08 -5.30 3.02
N GLN A 340 7.02 -5.13 4.32
CA GLN A 340 7.64 -6.01 5.29
C GLN A 340 6.66 -7.13 5.65
N LEU A 341 7.05 -8.38 5.43
CA LEU A 341 6.25 -9.55 5.79
C LEU A 341 6.48 -9.90 7.25
N VAL A 342 5.42 -9.91 8.04
CA VAL A 342 5.41 -10.46 9.39
C VAL A 342 4.44 -11.63 9.44
N CYS A 343 4.91 -12.76 9.92
CA CYS A 343 4.11 -13.97 10.03
C CYS A 343 4.04 -14.43 11.49
N ALA A 344 2.93 -15.02 11.87
CA ALA A 344 2.81 -15.72 13.16
C ALA A 344 2.29 -17.14 12.94
N MET A 345 2.82 -18.09 13.71
CA MET A 345 2.34 -19.47 13.71
C MET A 345 2.50 -20.15 15.07
N ASN A 346 1.77 -21.20 15.27
CA ASN A 346 1.99 -22.10 16.39
C ASN A 346 3.11 -23.12 16.05
N PRO A 347 3.82 -23.69 17.02
CA PRO A 347 4.90 -24.64 16.76
C PRO A 347 4.42 -26.01 16.25
N CYS A 348 3.14 -26.33 16.40
CA CYS A 348 2.48 -27.54 15.91
C CYS A 348 0.97 -27.34 15.83
N LYS A 349 0.24 -28.31 15.30
CA LYS A 349 -1.23 -28.25 15.14
C LYS A 349 -1.97 -28.04 16.48
N CYS A 350 -1.54 -28.67 17.58
CA CYS A 350 -2.14 -28.44 18.90
C CYS A 350 -1.62 -27.16 19.59
N GLY A 351 -0.54 -26.57 19.10
CA GLY A 351 0.05 -25.30 19.59
C GLY A 351 0.99 -25.44 20.78
N TRP A 352 1.21 -26.62 21.35
CA TRP A 352 1.89 -26.78 22.64
C TRP A 352 3.28 -27.44 22.56
N ARG A 353 3.84 -27.64 21.36
CA ARG A 353 5.18 -28.24 21.24
C ARG A 353 6.24 -27.33 21.87
N GLY A 354 7.12 -27.94 22.69
CA GLY A 354 8.16 -27.21 23.42
C GLY A 354 7.66 -26.37 24.60
N HIS A 355 6.35 -26.37 24.88
CA HIS A 355 5.82 -25.65 26.03
C HIS A 355 6.09 -26.42 27.34
N PRO A 356 6.52 -25.75 28.44
CA PRO A 356 6.85 -26.40 29.72
C PRO A 356 5.70 -27.25 30.32
N SER A 357 4.47 -26.95 29.98
CA SER A 357 3.28 -27.69 30.48
C SER A 357 3.17 -29.13 29.99
N GLY A 358 3.99 -29.58 29.03
CA GLY A 358 3.91 -30.93 28.47
C GLY A 358 2.60 -31.29 27.74
N LYS A 359 1.74 -30.32 27.41
CA LYS A 359 0.41 -30.55 26.83
C LYS A 359 0.44 -30.97 25.35
N CYS A 360 1.60 -31.00 24.72
CA CYS A 360 1.69 -31.38 23.31
C CYS A 360 1.40 -32.89 23.13
N THR A 361 0.44 -33.18 22.25
CA THR A 361 0.05 -34.56 21.90
C THR A 361 0.46 -34.93 20.46
N CYS A 362 1.10 -34.00 19.72
CA CYS A 362 1.50 -34.23 18.34
C CYS A 362 2.74 -35.10 18.23
N SER A 363 2.71 -36.08 17.34
CA SER A 363 3.90 -36.83 16.93
C SER A 363 4.80 -35.97 16.04
N ASP A 364 6.08 -36.32 15.91
CA ASP A 364 7.04 -35.62 15.06
C ASP A 364 6.57 -35.55 13.60
N LYS A 365 5.96 -36.62 13.07
CA LYS A 365 5.39 -36.66 11.73
C LYS A 365 4.22 -35.67 11.53
N GLU A 366 3.41 -35.46 12.57
CA GLU A 366 2.31 -34.47 12.50
C GLU A 366 2.85 -33.05 12.54
N VAL A 367 3.91 -32.81 13.32
CA VAL A 367 4.60 -31.49 13.35
C VAL A 367 5.23 -31.21 12.01
N GLU A 368 5.96 -32.15 11.45
CA GLU A 368 6.57 -32.02 10.12
C GLU A 368 5.52 -31.74 9.04
N LYS A 369 4.42 -32.49 9.01
CA LYS A 369 3.29 -32.27 8.07
C LYS A 369 2.65 -30.90 8.26
N TYR A 370 2.59 -30.38 9.48
CA TYR A 370 2.07 -29.05 9.77
C TYR A 370 2.99 -27.95 9.23
N VAL A 371 4.29 -28.07 9.45
CA VAL A 371 5.28 -27.10 8.95
C VAL A 371 5.41 -27.17 7.41
N GLN A 372 5.29 -28.35 6.82
CA GLN A 372 5.34 -28.56 5.35
C GLN A 372 4.18 -27.89 4.57
N LYS A 373 3.12 -27.42 5.27
CA LYS A 373 2.11 -26.56 4.64
C LYS A 373 2.73 -25.25 4.10
N ILE A 374 3.80 -24.80 4.72
CA ILE A 374 4.56 -23.62 4.28
C ILE A 374 5.67 -24.11 3.37
N SER A 375 5.76 -23.58 2.15
CA SER A 375 6.80 -23.98 1.22
C SER A 375 8.20 -23.53 1.70
N GLY A 376 9.20 -24.38 1.51
CA GLY A 376 10.60 -24.04 1.83
C GLY A 376 11.03 -22.70 1.19
N PRO A 377 10.74 -22.44 -0.11
CA PRO A 377 11.03 -21.17 -0.74
C PRO A 377 10.39 -19.94 -0.06
N LEU A 378 9.24 -20.05 0.57
CA LEU A 378 8.64 -18.96 1.34
C LEU A 378 9.38 -18.76 2.68
N LEU A 379 9.66 -19.84 3.40
CA LEU A 379 10.45 -19.78 4.65
C LEU A 379 11.84 -19.18 4.42
N ASP A 380 12.44 -19.52 3.28
CA ASP A 380 13.73 -18.92 2.89
C ASP A 380 13.65 -17.40 2.71
N ARG A 381 12.49 -16.82 2.42
CA ARG A 381 12.29 -15.37 2.26
C ARG A 381 12.02 -14.63 3.57
N ILE A 382 11.89 -15.34 4.67
CA ILE A 382 11.76 -14.77 6.00
C ILE A 382 13.16 -14.73 6.65
N ASP A 383 13.60 -13.56 7.08
CA ASP A 383 14.98 -13.33 7.54
C ASP A 383 15.16 -13.75 9.00
N LEU A 384 14.17 -13.44 9.84
CA LEU A 384 14.20 -13.65 11.29
C LEU A 384 13.16 -14.68 11.70
N HIS A 385 13.59 -15.76 12.35
CA HIS A 385 12.71 -16.75 12.97
C HIS A 385 12.84 -16.63 14.49
N VAL A 386 11.76 -16.24 15.15
CA VAL A 386 11.77 -15.86 16.57
C VAL A 386 10.80 -16.73 17.36
N ASN A 387 11.33 -17.39 18.41
CA ASN A 387 10.49 -18.11 19.37
C ASN A 387 9.87 -17.10 20.35
N VAL A 388 8.55 -17.14 20.49
CA VAL A 388 7.79 -16.31 21.43
C VAL A 388 7.34 -17.18 22.60
N PRO A 389 8.06 -17.18 23.72
CA PRO A 389 7.69 -17.98 24.89
C PRO A 389 6.43 -17.42 25.55
N SER A 390 5.70 -18.26 26.25
CA SER A 390 4.65 -17.80 27.14
C SER A 390 5.22 -16.90 28.24
N VAL A 391 4.52 -15.81 28.52
CA VAL A 391 4.93 -14.88 29.58
C VAL A 391 4.74 -15.55 30.94
N GLU A 392 5.80 -15.58 31.73
CA GLU A 392 5.73 -16.09 33.10
C GLU A 392 4.98 -15.09 34.01
N TYR A 393 4.19 -15.62 34.94
CA TYR A 393 3.40 -14.81 35.88
C TYR A 393 4.24 -13.78 36.64
N GLU A 394 5.47 -14.14 37.01
CA GLU A 394 6.38 -13.24 37.71
C GLU A 394 6.87 -12.08 36.86
N ALA A 395 7.06 -12.30 35.55
CA ALA A 395 7.41 -11.25 34.61
C ALA A 395 6.30 -10.21 34.46
N MET A 396 5.03 -10.63 34.56
CA MET A 396 3.87 -9.73 34.52
C MET A 396 3.76 -8.83 35.77
N ARG A 397 4.39 -9.20 36.87
CA ARG A 397 4.38 -8.44 38.14
C ARG A 397 5.58 -7.50 38.33
N ARG A 398 6.59 -7.57 37.45
CA ARG A 398 7.74 -6.66 37.53
C ARG A 398 7.30 -5.22 37.33
N LYS A 399 7.64 -4.34 38.29
CA LYS A 399 7.32 -2.90 38.25
C LYS A 399 8.22 -2.06 37.34
N SER A 400 9.25 -2.66 36.71
CA SER A 400 10.06 -1.92 35.75
C SER A 400 9.24 -1.55 34.51
N LYS A 401 9.19 -0.27 34.18
CA LYS A 401 8.56 0.16 32.93
C LYS A 401 9.39 -0.39 31.77
N PRO A 402 8.79 -1.15 30.87
CA PRO A 402 9.45 -1.56 29.65
C PRO A 402 9.82 -0.33 28.81
N GLU A 403 10.73 -0.51 27.87
CA GLU A 403 11.13 0.51 26.93
C GLU A 403 9.97 0.93 26.03
N SER A 404 9.81 2.24 25.80
CA SER A 404 8.72 2.78 24.94
C SER A 404 9.03 2.60 23.46
N SER A 405 7.99 2.57 22.63
CA SER A 405 8.15 2.59 21.18
C SER A 405 8.96 3.78 20.68
N ALA A 406 8.84 4.94 21.31
CA ALA A 406 9.60 6.14 20.96
C ALA A 406 11.12 5.95 21.11
N GLN A 407 11.55 5.33 22.23
CA GLN A 407 12.99 5.05 22.46
C GLN A 407 13.54 4.03 21.45
N VAL A 408 12.79 2.99 21.14
CA VAL A 408 13.19 2.01 20.12
C VAL A 408 13.22 2.66 18.73
N LYS A 409 12.22 3.47 18.40
CA LYS A 409 12.13 4.20 17.12
C LYS A 409 13.34 5.11 16.90
N GLU A 410 13.82 5.80 17.94
CA GLU A 410 15.01 6.66 17.85
C GLU A 410 16.24 5.87 17.37
N ARG A 411 16.48 4.65 17.90
CA ARG A 411 17.58 3.77 17.45
C ARG A 411 17.36 3.24 16.04
N VAL A 412 16.12 2.89 15.72
CA VAL A 412 15.74 2.45 14.36
C VAL A 412 15.99 3.57 13.35
N ASP A 413 15.59 4.80 13.65
CA ASP A 413 15.77 5.96 12.76
C ASP A 413 17.27 6.28 12.59
N ALA A 414 18.09 6.17 13.65
CA ALA A 414 19.53 6.33 13.57
C ALA A 414 20.19 5.28 12.65
N ALA A 415 19.82 4.00 12.79
CA ALA A 415 20.28 2.93 11.91
C ALA A 415 19.84 3.15 10.44
N ARG A 416 18.62 3.59 10.23
CA ARG A 416 18.10 3.93 8.89
C ARG A 416 18.83 5.12 8.25
N ALA A 417 19.21 6.12 9.04
CA ALA A 417 20.02 7.23 8.55
C ALA A 417 21.41 6.78 8.05
N ILE A 418 22.02 5.79 8.71
CA ILE A 418 23.27 5.15 8.24
C ILE A 418 23.03 4.44 6.91
N GLN A 419 21.94 3.67 6.79
CA GLN A 419 21.60 2.93 5.57
C GLN A 419 21.27 3.89 4.41
N SER A 420 20.52 4.96 4.66
CA SER A 420 20.20 5.97 3.63
C SER A 420 21.46 6.59 3.03
N ARG A 421 22.48 6.92 3.85
CA ARG A 421 23.77 7.39 3.38
C ARG A 421 24.54 6.35 2.59
N ARG A 422 24.52 5.08 3.06
CA ARG A 422 25.17 3.93 2.41
C ARG A 422 24.60 3.66 1.02
N PHE A 423 23.30 3.82 0.84
CA PHE A 423 22.58 3.49 -0.39
C PHE A 423 22.18 4.71 -1.23
N GLU A 424 22.76 5.87 -0.96
CA GLU A 424 22.49 7.08 -1.73
C GLU A 424 22.68 6.86 -3.23
N GLY A 425 21.71 7.26 -4.04
CA GLY A 425 21.71 7.07 -5.51
C GLY A 425 21.45 5.65 -6.02
N THR A 426 21.22 4.67 -5.14
CA THR A 426 20.97 3.28 -5.56
C THR A 426 19.49 2.90 -5.65
N GLY A 427 18.59 3.70 -5.04
CA GLY A 427 17.17 3.39 -4.93
C GLY A 427 16.82 2.29 -3.92
N ILE A 428 17.80 1.82 -3.13
CA ILE A 428 17.59 0.80 -2.08
C ILE A 428 17.35 1.50 -0.73
N PRO A 429 16.21 1.21 -0.05
CA PRO A 429 15.84 1.89 1.17
C PRO A 429 16.46 1.28 2.44
N CYS A 430 16.89 0.00 2.42
CA CYS A 430 17.32 -0.69 3.63
C CYS A 430 18.17 -1.96 3.36
N ASN A 431 18.81 -2.46 4.42
CA ASN A 431 19.72 -3.60 4.32
C ASN A 431 19.07 -4.89 3.79
N ALA A 432 17.81 -5.16 4.09
CA ALA A 432 17.11 -6.35 3.60
C ALA A 432 17.04 -6.41 2.07
N GLN A 433 17.08 -5.27 1.40
CA GLN A 433 17.00 -5.15 -0.06
C GLN A 433 18.35 -5.06 -0.75
N MET A 434 19.48 -5.18 -0.04
CA MET A 434 20.80 -5.23 -0.67
C MET A 434 20.87 -6.33 -1.74
N THR A 435 21.43 -6.01 -2.88
CA THR A 435 21.77 -7.01 -3.92
C THR A 435 22.98 -7.84 -3.52
N PRO A 436 23.21 -9.05 -4.09
CA PRO A 436 24.38 -9.85 -3.78
C PRO A 436 25.73 -9.12 -3.92
N PRO A 437 25.97 -8.28 -4.95
CA PRO A 437 27.19 -7.48 -5.02
C PRO A 437 27.34 -6.49 -3.86
N MET A 438 26.22 -5.92 -3.38
CA MET A 438 26.23 -5.01 -2.24
C MET A 438 26.51 -5.74 -0.93
N VAL A 439 25.99 -6.96 -0.76
CA VAL A 439 26.31 -7.79 0.41
C VAL A 439 27.82 -8.04 0.45
N GLY A 440 28.46 -8.40 -0.66
CA GLY A 440 29.91 -8.56 -0.74
C GLY A 440 30.69 -7.29 -0.38
N ARG A 441 30.15 -6.12 -0.73
CA ARG A 441 30.82 -4.83 -0.44
C ARG A 441 30.62 -4.31 0.97
N PHE A 442 29.41 -4.44 1.52
CA PHE A 442 29.02 -3.78 2.78
C PHE A 442 28.94 -4.72 3.98
N CYS A 443 29.09 -6.03 3.76
CA CYS A 443 29.06 -7.05 4.80
C CYS A 443 30.36 -7.85 4.87
N GLU A 444 31.50 -7.20 4.63
CA GLU A 444 32.81 -7.84 4.78
C GLU A 444 33.02 -8.38 6.20
N LEU A 445 33.54 -9.58 6.30
CA LEU A 445 33.84 -10.27 7.55
C LEU A 445 35.34 -10.32 7.78
N ASP A 446 35.76 -10.13 9.01
CA ASP A 446 37.12 -10.43 9.42
C ASP A 446 37.36 -11.97 9.51
N SER A 447 38.57 -12.42 9.69
CA SER A 447 38.92 -13.83 9.73
C SER A 447 38.23 -14.61 10.86
N ARG A 448 37.90 -13.95 12.00
CA ARG A 448 37.18 -14.54 13.14
C ARG A 448 35.69 -14.72 12.78
N CYS A 449 35.07 -13.71 12.22
CA CYS A 449 33.68 -13.76 11.77
C CYS A 449 33.50 -14.76 10.60
N ASP A 450 34.46 -14.84 9.67
CA ASP A 450 34.43 -15.83 8.59
C ASP A 450 34.48 -17.27 9.10
N ALA A 451 35.36 -17.56 10.09
CA ALA A 451 35.41 -18.87 10.74
C ALA A 451 34.09 -19.20 11.47
N LEU A 452 33.46 -18.23 12.13
CA LEU A 452 32.16 -18.38 12.79
C LEU A 452 31.07 -18.67 11.77
N MET A 453 31.00 -17.91 10.69
CA MET A 453 30.04 -18.11 9.61
C MET A 453 30.19 -19.47 8.95
N LYS A 454 31.42 -19.90 8.67
CA LYS A 454 31.71 -21.24 8.10
C LYS A 454 31.20 -22.34 9.03
N SER A 455 31.46 -22.26 10.31
CA SER A 455 30.98 -23.22 11.33
C SER A 455 29.45 -23.27 11.35
N ALA A 456 28.76 -22.10 11.31
CA ALA A 456 27.32 -22.03 11.27
C ALA A 456 26.76 -22.62 9.95
N PHE A 457 27.38 -22.32 8.81
CA PHE A 457 27.00 -22.82 7.50
C PHE A 457 27.00 -24.36 7.47
N GLU A 458 28.08 -24.98 7.95
CA GLU A 458 28.23 -26.44 7.98
C GLU A 458 27.27 -27.11 8.99
N ARG A 459 27.14 -26.56 10.21
CA ARG A 459 26.31 -27.16 11.27
C ARG A 459 24.82 -27.04 11.04
N MET A 460 24.37 -25.91 10.47
CA MET A 460 22.96 -25.61 10.26
C MET A 460 22.47 -25.97 8.84
N GLY A 461 23.39 -26.38 7.94
CA GLY A 461 23.08 -26.69 6.56
C GLY A 461 22.53 -25.47 5.80
N LEU A 462 23.14 -24.29 6.00
CA LEU A 462 22.68 -23.06 5.36
C LEU A 462 22.88 -23.13 3.85
N THR A 463 21.95 -22.51 3.11
CA THR A 463 22.10 -22.28 1.67
C THR A 463 22.83 -20.95 1.40
N ALA A 464 23.31 -20.73 0.18
CA ALA A 464 23.89 -19.44 -0.21
C ALA A 464 22.93 -18.27 0.05
N ARG A 465 21.62 -18.45 -0.20
CA ARG A 465 20.59 -17.45 0.11
C ARG A 465 20.48 -17.17 1.61
N SER A 466 20.52 -18.23 2.43
CA SER A 466 20.47 -18.08 3.89
C SER A 466 21.72 -17.40 4.44
N HIS A 467 22.89 -17.66 3.85
CA HIS A 467 24.14 -16.97 4.16
C HIS A 467 24.02 -15.44 3.96
N ASP A 468 23.60 -15.01 2.77
CA ASP A 468 23.45 -13.58 2.47
C ASP A 468 22.44 -12.89 3.39
N ARG A 469 21.38 -13.60 3.83
CA ARG A 469 20.40 -13.07 4.78
C ARG A 469 20.99 -12.87 6.16
N VAL A 470 21.76 -13.84 6.66
CA VAL A 470 22.48 -13.69 7.93
C VAL A 470 23.38 -12.47 7.88
N LEU A 471 24.10 -12.24 6.79
CA LEU A 471 24.96 -11.08 6.61
C LEU A 471 24.19 -9.75 6.62
N ARG A 472 23.04 -9.69 5.92
CA ARG A 472 22.16 -8.49 5.94
C ARG A 472 21.64 -8.19 7.34
N VAL A 473 21.23 -9.21 8.08
CA VAL A 473 20.78 -9.07 9.48
C VAL A 473 21.95 -8.63 10.37
N ALA A 474 23.13 -9.26 10.26
CA ALA A 474 24.31 -8.87 11.00
C ALA A 474 24.74 -7.42 10.72
N ARG A 475 24.64 -6.96 9.45
CA ARG A 475 24.89 -5.56 9.09
C ARG A 475 23.88 -4.63 9.76
N THR A 476 22.62 -5.04 9.85
CA THR A 476 21.58 -4.24 10.53
C THR A 476 21.83 -4.12 12.03
N ILE A 477 22.25 -5.22 12.67
CA ILE A 477 22.61 -5.22 14.09
C ILE A 477 23.80 -4.28 14.32
N ALA A 478 24.84 -4.36 13.48
CA ALA A 478 25.97 -3.46 13.55
C ALA A 478 25.60 -1.98 13.30
N ASP A 479 24.64 -1.70 12.41
CA ASP A 479 24.11 -0.35 12.21
C ASP A 479 23.36 0.19 13.44
N LEU A 480 22.59 -0.67 14.14
CA LEU A 480 21.92 -0.34 15.39
C LEU A 480 22.91 -0.01 16.53
N ASP A 481 24.05 -0.67 16.52
CA ASP A 481 25.13 -0.44 17.49
C ASP A 481 26.09 0.68 17.04
N GLY A 482 25.83 1.33 15.87
CA GLY A 482 26.68 2.38 15.30
C GLY A 482 28.07 1.89 14.87
N ALA A 483 28.25 0.58 14.68
CA ALA A 483 29.52 -0.01 14.32
C ALA A 483 29.79 0.06 12.81
N GLU A 484 31.02 0.42 12.45
CA GLU A 484 31.45 0.50 11.05
C GLU A 484 31.55 -0.89 10.40
N HIS A 485 32.04 -1.88 11.15
CA HIS A 485 32.24 -3.26 10.69
C HIS A 485 31.36 -4.25 11.46
N ILE A 486 31.08 -5.39 10.83
CA ILE A 486 30.36 -6.49 11.46
C ILE A 486 31.30 -7.20 12.43
N GLY A 487 30.99 -7.18 13.72
CA GLY A 487 31.72 -7.91 14.75
C GLY A 487 31.15 -9.31 15.00
N ALA A 488 31.88 -10.13 15.78
CA ALA A 488 31.47 -11.50 16.10
C ALA A 488 30.15 -11.57 16.90
N GLU A 489 29.89 -10.57 17.76
CA GLU A 489 28.62 -10.40 18.48
C GLU A 489 27.44 -10.18 17.53
N HIS A 490 27.56 -9.28 16.56
CA HIS A 490 26.52 -8.98 15.58
C HIS A 490 26.19 -10.22 14.73
N LEU A 491 27.24 -10.93 14.32
CA LEU A 491 27.09 -12.16 13.53
C LEU A 491 26.45 -13.29 14.34
N SER A 492 26.87 -13.46 15.61
CA SER A 492 26.34 -14.48 16.52
C SER A 492 24.85 -14.26 16.79
N GLU A 493 24.43 -12.99 17.02
CA GLU A 493 23.02 -12.62 17.18
C GLU A 493 22.24 -12.93 15.90
N ALA A 494 22.74 -12.54 14.73
CA ALA A 494 22.10 -12.80 13.45
C ALA A 494 21.90 -14.30 13.14
N ILE A 495 22.88 -15.14 13.48
CA ILE A 495 22.81 -16.60 13.31
C ILE A 495 21.71 -17.21 14.19
N GLN A 496 21.51 -16.70 15.42
CA GLN A 496 20.45 -17.20 16.30
C GLN A 496 19.05 -17.04 15.69
N TYR A 497 18.79 -15.96 14.97
CA TYR A 497 17.51 -15.74 14.29
C TYR A 497 17.30 -16.65 13.06
N ARG A 498 18.30 -17.42 12.66
CA ARG A 498 18.19 -18.38 11.56
C ARG A 498 18.09 -19.83 12.02
N ASN A 499 18.06 -20.06 13.34
CA ASN A 499 17.91 -21.40 13.87
C ASN A 499 16.51 -21.98 13.55
N THR A 500 16.47 -22.94 12.63
CA THR A 500 15.26 -23.63 12.19
C THR A 500 14.94 -24.86 13.06
N ASP A 501 15.70 -25.15 14.11
CA ASP A 501 15.44 -26.30 14.99
C ASP A 501 14.08 -26.18 15.67
N ILE A 502 13.59 -24.94 15.86
CA ILE A 502 12.22 -24.66 16.32
C ILE A 502 11.16 -25.25 15.38
N LEU A 503 11.49 -25.42 14.09
CA LEU A 503 10.60 -25.95 13.05
C LEU A 503 10.81 -27.45 12.82
N LYS A 504 11.93 -28.02 13.30
CA LYS A 504 12.28 -29.43 13.09
C LYS A 504 11.84 -30.33 14.25
N GLY A 505 11.50 -29.79 15.39
CA GLY A 505 10.98 -30.49 16.57
C GLY A 505 12.01 -31.10 17.47
#